data_e84b242d45f6989001cfb4b47242c825
#
_entry.id   e84b242d45f6989001cfb4b47242c825
#
_cell.length_a   1.000
_cell.length_b   1.000
_cell.length_c   1.000
_cell.angle_alpha   90.00
_cell.angle_beta   90.00
_cell.angle_gamma   90.00
#
_symmetry.space_group_name_H-M   'P 1'
#
loop_
_entity.id
_entity.type
_entity.pdbx_description
1 polymer ?
#
loop_
_entity_poly.entity_id
_entity_poly.type
_entity_poly.pdbx_seq_one_letter_code
_entity_poly.pdbx_strand_id
1 'polypeptide(L)'
;MRLIGNRLMKILYFAWLKEHTGHSFEELQLPDGVDTVGALIPHITEQSPGHGAALANLDAVRVAVNRVYGDLATPITNNDEVAFFPPVTGG
;
A
#
# COMPACT_ATOMS: atom_id res chain seq x y z
N MET A 1 8.46 29.03 4.37
CA MET A 1 8.51 28.48 4.43
C MET A 1 8.49 27.52 4.34
N ARG A 2 8.69 26.79 4.18
CA ARG A 2 8.76 25.89 4.02
C ARG A 2 8.66 24.97 4.17
N LEU A 3 8.31 24.67 4.00
CA LEU A 3 8.10 23.77 4.12
C LEU A 3 8.49 22.59 3.74
N ILE A 4 8.81 22.11 3.81
CA ILE A 4 9.43 21.17 3.55
C ILE A 4 8.87 20.05 3.88
N GLY A 5 8.99 19.31 3.43
CA GLY A 5 8.86 18.20 3.88
C GLY A 5 7.69 17.47 3.93
N ASN A 6 6.70 17.76 3.43
CA ASN A 6 5.56 16.92 3.42
C ASN A 6 5.66 15.90 2.35
N ARG A 7 6.61 15.05 2.49
CA ARG A 7 6.72 13.95 1.58
C ARG A 7 5.67 12.92 1.93
N LEU A 8 4.93 12.52 0.92
CA LEU A 8 3.89 11.53 1.09
C LEU A 8 4.24 10.30 0.29
N MET A 9 3.92 9.16 0.87
CA MET A 9 3.97 7.93 0.16
C MET A 9 2.68 7.76 -0.62
N LYS A 10 2.75 7.15 -1.79
CA LYS A 10 1.59 6.90 -2.62
C LYS A 10 1.27 5.42 -2.61
N ILE A 11 0.00 5.10 -2.37
CA ILE A 11 -0.48 3.73 -2.41
C ILE A 11 -1.45 3.60 -3.56
N LEU A 12 -1.24 2.59 -4.40
CA LEU A 12 -2.13 2.30 -5.51
C LEU A 12 -2.87 1.00 -5.25
N TYR A 13 -4.16 0.99 -5.58
CA TYR A 13 -5.00 -0.20 -5.46
C TYR A 13 -5.54 -0.56 -6.83
N PHE A 14 -5.44 -1.83 -7.19
CA PHE A 14 -5.89 -2.31 -8.49
C PHE A 14 -6.98 -3.35 -8.35
N ALA A 15 -7.84 -3.42 -9.35
CA ALA A 15 -8.87 -4.44 -9.48
C ALA A 15 -9.79 -4.46 -8.26
N TRP A 16 -10.05 -5.66 -7.71
CA TRP A 16 -10.99 -5.75 -6.59
C TRP A 16 -10.47 -5.05 -5.32
N LEU A 17 -9.17 -4.84 -5.20
CA LEU A 17 -8.64 -4.07 -4.09
C LEU A 17 -9.14 -2.62 -4.15
N LYS A 18 -9.15 -2.05 -5.35
CA LYS A 18 -9.68 -0.72 -5.56
C LYS A 18 -11.17 -0.65 -5.21
N GLU A 19 -11.92 -1.68 -5.58
CA GLU A 19 -13.33 -1.71 -5.28
C GLU A 19 -13.60 -1.77 -3.79
N HIS A 20 -12.81 -2.53 -3.06
CA HIS A 20 -12.97 -2.62 -1.60
C HIS A 20 -12.60 -1.32 -0.90
N THR A 21 -11.49 -0.71 -1.28
CA THR A 21 -11.04 0.51 -0.61
C THR A 21 -11.83 1.74 -1.05
N GLY A 22 -12.39 1.69 -2.26
CA GLY A 22 -13.07 2.85 -2.84
C GLY A 22 -12.14 3.87 -3.46
N HIS A 23 -10.86 3.56 -3.58
CA HIS A 23 -9.85 4.48 -4.10
C HIS A 23 -8.93 3.77 -5.06
N SER A 24 -8.56 4.46 -6.14
CA SER A 24 -7.51 3.96 -7.02
C SER A 24 -6.13 4.26 -6.44
N PHE A 25 -6.00 5.33 -5.70
CA PHE A 25 -4.77 5.63 -4.97
C PHE A 25 -5.07 6.48 -3.75
N GLU A 26 -4.13 6.49 -2.84
CA GLU A 26 -4.17 7.33 -1.66
C GLU A 26 -2.76 7.80 -1.36
N GLU A 27 -2.66 8.95 -0.73
CA GLU A 27 -1.37 9.46 -0.27
C GLU A 27 -1.41 9.56 1.25
N LEU A 28 -0.31 9.18 1.88
CA LEU A 28 -0.22 9.29 3.32
C LEU A 28 1.24 9.48 3.73
N GLN A 29 1.41 10.06 4.90
CA GLN A 29 2.73 10.14 5.50
C GLN A 29 2.93 8.89 6.35
N LEU A 30 4.06 8.22 6.14
CA LEU A 30 4.35 7.01 6.91
C LEU A 30 4.45 7.35 8.39
N PRO A 31 3.75 6.63 9.25
CA PRO A 31 3.94 6.79 10.69
C PRO A 31 5.35 6.40 11.10
N ASP A 32 5.81 6.96 12.20
CA ASP A 32 7.11 6.58 12.74
C ASP A 32 7.17 5.09 13.01
N GLY A 33 8.27 4.48 12.65
CA GLY A 33 8.45 3.05 12.84
C GLY A 33 7.89 2.17 11.74
N VAL A 34 7.19 2.75 10.77
CA VAL A 34 6.68 1.99 9.64
C VAL A 34 7.67 2.14 8.50
N ASP A 35 8.46 1.12 8.28
CA ASP A 35 9.53 1.16 7.29
C ASP A 35 9.56 -0.07 6.38
N THR A 36 8.53 -0.91 6.43
CA THR A 36 8.38 -2.05 5.51
C THR A 36 6.94 -2.13 5.05
N VAL A 37 6.73 -2.83 3.94
CA VAL A 37 5.38 -3.10 3.46
C VAL A 37 4.55 -3.78 4.54
N GLY A 38 5.13 -4.78 5.22
CA GLY A 38 4.41 -5.52 6.26
C GLY A 38 3.96 -4.63 7.40
N ALA A 39 4.79 -3.67 7.79
CA ALA A 39 4.43 -2.73 8.86
C ALA A 39 3.37 -1.73 8.40
N LEU A 40 3.30 -1.46 7.11
CA LEU A 40 2.30 -0.55 6.56
C LEU A 40 0.90 -1.14 6.56
N ILE A 41 0.78 -2.45 6.34
CA ILE A 41 -0.52 -3.09 6.14
C ILE A 41 -1.49 -2.85 7.29
N PRO A 42 -1.12 -3.00 8.57
CA PRO A 42 -2.08 -2.72 9.65
C PRO A 42 -2.62 -1.29 9.61
N HIS A 43 -1.79 -0.34 9.22
CA HIS A 43 -2.24 1.06 9.12
C HIS A 43 -3.26 1.25 8.03
N ILE A 44 -3.12 0.52 6.93
CA ILE A 44 -4.10 0.57 5.86
C ILE A 44 -5.39 -0.09 6.30
N THR A 45 -5.32 -1.27 6.91
CA THR A 45 -6.51 -2.02 7.25
C THR A 45 -7.36 -1.31 8.30
N GLU A 46 -6.75 -0.46 9.10
CA GLU A 46 -7.48 0.27 10.13
C GLU A 46 -8.24 1.47 9.59
N GLN A 47 -8.03 1.85 8.36
CA GLN A 47 -8.65 3.06 7.83
C GLN A 47 -10.15 2.93 7.63
N SER A 48 -10.62 1.77 7.24
CA SER A 48 -12.04 1.53 7.02
C SER A 48 -12.28 0.04 6.88
N PRO A 49 -13.54 -0.40 7.01
CA PRO A 49 -13.87 -1.80 6.74
C PRO A 49 -13.50 -2.24 5.34
N GLY A 50 -13.62 -1.34 4.35
CA GLY A 50 -13.23 -1.67 2.99
C GLY A 50 -11.74 -1.90 2.84
N HIS A 51 -10.92 -1.08 3.50
CA HIS A 51 -9.47 -1.30 3.49
C HIS A 51 -9.14 -2.61 4.17
N GLY A 52 -9.79 -2.93 5.28
CA GLY A 52 -9.59 -4.20 5.94
C GLY A 52 -9.96 -5.39 5.07
N ALA A 53 -11.06 -5.27 4.35
CA ALA A 53 -11.49 -6.33 3.44
C ALA A 53 -10.51 -6.52 2.30
N ALA A 54 -9.97 -5.41 1.77
CA ALA A 54 -9.03 -5.46 0.66
C ALA A 54 -7.77 -6.26 1.01
N LEU A 55 -7.29 -6.13 2.24
CA LEU A 55 -6.03 -6.74 2.65
C LEU A 55 -6.22 -7.89 3.63
N ALA A 56 -7.44 -8.43 3.75
CA ALA A 56 -7.72 -9.48 4.73
C ALA A 56 -7.02 -10.78 4.39
N ASN A 57 -6.86 -11.08 3.11
CA ASN A 57 -6.20 -12.31 2.68
C ASN A 57 -4.94 -11.95 1.91
N LEU A 58 -3.83 -11.86 2.61
CA LEU A 58 -2.58 -11.43 1.99
C LEU A 58 -2.05 -12.43 0.97
N ASP A 59 -2.47 -13.69 1.06
CA ASP A 59 -2.08 -14.67 0.05
C ASP A 59 -2.63 -14.34 -1.32
N ALA A 60 -3.71 -13.56 -1.37
CA ALA A 60 -4.33 -13.16 -2.62
C ALA A 60 -3.87 -11.77 -3.07
N VAL A 61 -2.87 -11.20 -2.42
CA VAL A 61 -2.42 -9.84 -2.72
C VAL A 61 -0.94 -9.86 -3.07
N ARG A 62 -0.60 -9.13 -4.11
CA ARG A 62 0.79 -8.92 -4.51
C ARG A 62 1.13 -7.45 -4.32
N VAL A 63 2.41 -7.17 -4.16
CA VAL A 63 2.86 -5.81 -3.92
C VAL A 63 4.03 -5.49 -4.85
N ALA A 64 4.07 -4.24 -5.30
CA ALA A 64 5.24 -3.70 -6.00
C ALA A 64 5.59 -2.36 -5.37
N VAL A 65 6.86 -2.15 -5.14
CA VAL A 65 7.38 -0.89 -4.61
C VAL A 65 8.16 -0.23 -5.71
N ASN A 66 7.73 0.96 -6.10
CA ASN A 66 8.33 1.69 -7.22
C ASN A 66 8.41 0.82 -8.47
N ARG A 67 7.32 0.06 -8.72
CA ARG A 67 7.14 -0.78 -9.90
C ARG A 67 8.05 -2.01 -9.94
N VAL A 68 8.61 -2.37 -8.79
CA VAL A 68 9.42 -3.58 -8.67
C VAL A 68 8.70 -4.51 -7.69
N TYR A 69 8.49 -5.75 -8.08
CA TYR A 69 7.83 -6.72 -7.20
C TYR A 69 8.58 -6.81 -5.88
N GLY A 70 7.81 -6.79 -4.81
CA GLY A 70 8.35 -6.91 -3.47
C GLY A 70 7.58 -7.89 -2.64
N ASP A 71 7.82 -7.82 -1.34
CA ASP A 71 7.12 -8.66 -0.38
C ASP A 71 6.94 -7.87 0.92
N LEU A 72 6.50 -8.55 1.97
CA LEU A 72 6.23 -7.87 3.24
C LEU A 72 7.50 -7.29 3.88
N ALA A 73 8.66 -7.83 3.54
CA ALA A 73 9.93 -7.37 4.11
C ALA A 73 10.53 -6.21 3.33
N THR A 74 9.96 -5.87 2.17
CA THR A 74 10.52 -4.81 1.35
C THR A 74 10.50 -3.48 2.09
N PRO A 75 11.63 -2.78 2.18
CA PRO A 75 11.66 -1.48 2.86
C PRO A 75 10.95 -0.41 2.05
N ILE A 76 10.34 0.51 2.77
CA ILE A 76 9.65 1.65 2.17
C ILE A 76 9.98 2.92 2.93
N THR A 77 9.88 4.03 2.22
CA THR A 77 10.04 5.37 2.81
C THR A 77 8.96 6.27 2.23
N ASN A 78 8.80 7.45 2.81
CA ASN A 78 8.01 8.49 2.14
C ASN A 78 8.65 8.76 0.78
N ASN A 79 7.87 9.13 -0.19
CA ASN A 79 8.24 9.26 -1.59
C ASN A 79 8.13 7.98 -2.41
N ASP A 80 7.99 6.84 -1.76
CA ASP A 80 7.82 5.59 -2.50
C ASP A 80 6.39 5.45 -3.00
N GLU A 81 6.23 4.65 -4.03
CA GLU A 81 4.93 4.24 -4.56
C GLU A 81 4.78 2.75 -4.27
N VAL A 82 3.73 2.41 -3.53
CA VAL A 82 3.45 1.01 -3.19
C VAL A 82 2.13 0.62 -3.86
N ALA A 83 2.17 -0.39 -4.71
CA ALA A 83 0.99 -0.86 -5.42
C ALA A 83 0.57 -2.22 -4.88
N PHE A 84 -0.72 -2.35 -4.60
CA PHE A 84 -1.31 -3.63 -4.23
C PHE A 84 -2.22 -4.11 -5.35
N PHE A 85 -2.08 -5.36 -5.74
CA PHE A 85 -2.83 -5.90 -6.87
C PHE A 85 -3.04 -7.40 -6.69
N PRO A 86 -4.02 -7.97 -7.41
CA PRO A 86 -4.26 -9.42 -7.33
C PRO A 86 -3.12 -10.19 -7.96
N PRO A 87 -2.97 -11.45 -7.62
CA PRO A 87 -1.98 -12.29 -8.31
C PRO A 87 -2.27 -12.33 -9.79
N VAL A 88 -1.22 -12.29 -10.58
CA VAL A 88 -1.33 -12.48 -12.01
C VAL A 88 -1.37 -13.96 -12.26
N THR A 89 -2.50 -14.46 -12.76
CA THR A 89 -2.54 -15.84 -13.15
C THR A 89 -1.87 -15.94 -14.49
N GLY A 90 -0.96 -16.85 -14.62
CA GLY A 90 -0.18 -16.96 -15.82
C GLY A 90 -0.95 -17.49 -16.99
N GLY A 91 -2.13 -17.36 -17.03
CA GLY A 91 -2.96 -17.90 -18.12
C GLY A 91 -2.80 -17.13 -19.35
#